data_a9d7fc971a4f959b5432113093c0905d
#
_entry.id   a9d7fc971a4f959b5432113093c0905d
#
_cell.length_a   1.000
_cell.length_b   1.000
_cell.length_c   1.000
_cell.angle_alpha   90.00
_cell.angle_beta   90.00
_cell.angle_gamma   90.00
#
_symmetry.space_group_name_H-M   'P 1'
#
loop_
_entity.id
_entity.type
_entity.pdbx_description
1 polymer ?
#
loop_
_entity_poly.entity_id
_entity_poly.type
_entity_poly.pdbx_seq_one_letter_code
_entity_poly.pdbx_strand_id
1 'polypeptide(L)'
;MKILIVYDSKTGNTQKMASAVAEGAKEAGAEVTIKKIGEPFPLTLLEESDGVIFGSPTRYADATNEMRDFLTHIESYVKLGKMKMKGRKAAVFGSYGYDGAWVMEERLKGYVEALGYKVAPKVCVKVDYEIKTKQKEALADCKTWGKDFAKTLK
;
A
#
# COMPACT_ATOMS: atom_id res chain seq x y z
N MET A 1 5.43 -15.82 -6.86
CA MET A 1 4.84 -15.04 -5.76
C MET A 1 3.84 -14.02 -6.30
N LYS A 2 2.79 -13.81 -5.55
CA LYS A 2 1.71 -12.90 -5.92
C LYS A 2 1.68 -11.72 -4.96
N ILE A 3 1.62 -10.51 -5.50
CA ILE A 3 1.52 -9.28 -4.73
C ILE A 3 0.26 -8.52 -5.18
N LEU A 4 -0.54 -8.11 -4.20
CA LEU A 4 -1.68 -7.22 -4.43
C LEU A 4 -1.32 -5.82 -3.93
N ILE A 5 -1.56 -4.82 -4.75
CA ILE A 5 -1.42 -3.41 -4.35
C ILE A 5 -2.81 -2.80 -4.30
N VAL A 6 -3.19 -2.30 -3.14
CA VAL A 6 -4.46 -1.60 -2.93
C VAL A 6 -4.14 -0.15 -2.55
N TYR A 7 -4.65 0.79 -3.32
CA TYR A 7 -4.34 2.20 -3.07
C TYR A 7 -5.55 3.09 -3.27
N ASP A 8 -5.52 4.26 -2.63
CA ASP A 8 -6.42 5.35 -2.93
C ASP A 8 -5.61 6.49 -3.55
N SER A 9 -6.24 7.29 -4.39
CA SER A 9 -5.60 8.44 -5.01
C SER A 9 -6.64 9.49 -5.34
N LYS A 10 -6.35 10.75 -5.02
CA LYS A 10 -7.25 11.87 -5.28
C LYS A 10 -6.77 12.73 -6.46
N THR A 11 -5.45 12.96 -6.56
CA THR A 11 -4.86 13.83 -7.57
C THR A 11 -3.98 13.08 -8.57
N GLY A 12 -3.81 11.78 -8.40
CA GLY A 12 -3.01 10.94 -9.29
C GLY A 12 -1.58 10.67 -8.79
N ASN A 13 -1.10 11.36 -7.76
CA ASN A 13 0.26 11.17 -7.25
C ASN A 13 0.45 9.79 -6.62
N THR A 14 -0.47 9.37 -5.76
CA THR A 14 -0.40 8.04 -5.15
C THR A 14 -0.52 6.94 -6.22
N GLN A 15 -1.29 7.18 -7.26
CA GLN A 15 -1.42 6.26 -8.39
C GLN A 15 -0.09 6.08 -9.13
N LYS A 16 0.64 7.16 -9.35
CA LYS A 16 1.97 7.10 -9.97
C LYS A 16 2.93 6.28 -9.11
N MET A 17 2.89 6.49 -7.80
CA MET A 17 3.70 5.71 -6.86
C MET A 17 3.32 4.21 -6.93
N ALA A 18 2.03 3.90 -6.93
CA ALA A 18 1.55 2.51 -7.00
C ALA A 18 2.06 1.81 -8.27
N SER A 19 2.02 2.50 -9.41
CA SER A 19 2.52 1.95 -10.68
C SER A 19 4.02 1.67 -10.63
N ALA A 20 4.80 2.59 -10.04
CA ALA A 20 6.25 2.41 -9.90
C ALA A 20 6.59 1.26 -8.94
N VAL A 21 5.88 1.17 -7.83
CA VAL A 21 6.02 0.06 -6.87
C VAL A 21 5.74 -1.28 -7.57
N ALA A 22 4.69 -1.33 -8.38
CA ALA A 22 4.34 -2.53 -9.15
C ALA A 22 5.45 -2.93 -10.11
N GLU A 23 6.04 -1.97 -10.83
CA GLU A 23 7.15 -2.25 -11.73
C GLU A 23 8.33 -2.89 -10.99
N GLY A 24 8.69 -2.33 -9.84
CA GLY A 24 9.78 -2.87 -9.03
C GLY A 24 9.51 -4.29 -8.55
N ALA A 25 8.31 -4.55 -8.10
CA ALA A 25 7.90 -5.88 -7.66
C ALA A 25 7.95 -6.90 -8.83
N LYS A 26 7.52 -6.49 -10.01
CA LYS A 26 7.58 -7.33 -11.22
C LYS A 26 9.03 -7.65 -11.59
N GLU A 27 9.94 -6.70 -11.47
CA GLU A 27 11.35 -6.94 -11.73
C GLU A 27 11.96 -7.98 -10.78
N ALA A 28 11.42 -8.10 -9.58
CA ALA A 28 11.84 -9.14 -8.63
C ALA A 28 11.15 -10.50 -8.87
N GLY A 29 10.33 -10.60 -9.91
CA GLY A 29 9.66 -11.84 -10.30
C GLY A 29 8.24 -12.01 -9.77
N ALA A 30 7.65 -10.97 -9.18
CA ALA A 30 6.29 -11.05 -8.66
C ALA A 30 5.24 -10.90 -9.76
N GLU A 31 4.14 -11.62 -9.60
CA GLU A 31 2.91 -11.39 -10.33
C GLU A 31 2.11 -10.35 -9.55
N VAL A 32 1.87 -9.18 -10.14
CA VAL A 32 1.29 -8.03 -9.43
C VAL A 32 -0.09 -7.68 -9.94
N THR A 33 -1.04 -7.53 -9.03
CA THR A 33 -2.37 -7.01 -9.29
C THR A 33 -2.50 -5.66 -8.57
N ILE A 34 -2.99 -4.64 -9.26
CA ILE A 34 -3.17 -3.30 -8.70
C ILE A 34 -4.66 -2.99 -8.67
N LYS A 35 -5.17 -2.58 -7.52
CA LYS A 35 -6.57 -2.19 -7.34
C LYS A 35 -6.68 -0.85 -6.62
N LYS A 36 -7.46 0.05 -7.20
CA LYS A 36 -7.78 1.33 -6.57
C LYS A 36 -9.01 1.17 -5.68
N ILE A 37 -9.01 1.85 -4.54
CA ILE A 37 -10.19 1.90 -3.67
C ILE A 37 -11.36 2.47 -4.49
N GLY A 38 -12.48 1.78 -4.43
CA GLY A 38 -13.67 2.10 -5.23
C GLY A 38 -13.87 1.17 -6.42
N GLU A 39 -12.81 0.50 -6.90
CA GLU A 39 -12.96 -0.55 -7.91
C GLU A 39 -13.42 -1.84 -7.24
N PRO A 40 -14.44 -2.51 -7.79
CA PRO A 40 -14.83 -3.79 -7.26
C PRO A 40 -13.76 -4.86 -7.54
N PHE A 41 -13.41 -5.65 -6.53
CA PHE A 41 -12.57 -6.82 -6.72
C PHE A 41 -12.87 -7.86 -5.65
N PRO A 42 -12.59 -9.14 -5.92
CA PRO A 42 -12.83 -10.19 -4.93
C PRO A 42 -11.93 -10.00 -3.72
N LEU A 43 -12.51 -9.94 -2.53
CA LEU A 43 -11.73 -9.77 -1.29
C LEU A 43 -10.81 -10.96 -1.01
N THR A 44 -11.07 -12.11 -1.62
CA THR A 44 -10.20 -13.28 -1.53
C THR A 44 -8.79 -13.01 -2.05
N LEU A 45 -8.61 -11.98 -2.90
CA LEU A 45 -7.27 -11.57 -3.37
C LEU A 45 -6.36 -11.19 -2.19
N LEU A 46 -6.94 -10.65 -1.12
CA LEU A 46 -6.18 -10.31 0.09
C LEU A 46 -5.60 -11.56 0.77
N GLU A 47 -6.35 -12.65 0.76
CA GLU A 47 -5.92 -13.92 1.35
C GLU A 47 -5.02 -14.73 0.41
N GLU A 48 -5.23 -14.63 -0.88
CA GLU A 48 -4.51 -15.40 -1.89
C GLU A 48 -3.13 -14.83 -2.20
N SER A 49 -2.89 -13.56 -1.90
CA SER A 49 -1.62 -12.89 -2.21
C SER A 49 -0.57 -13.22 -1.15
N ASP A 50 0.66 -13.44 -1.60
CA ASP A 50 1.80 -13.69 -0.71
C ASP A 50 2.19 -12.43 0.05
N GLY A 51 1.97 -11.26 -0.56
CA GLY A 51 2.18 -9.97 0.06
C GLY A 51 1.15 -8.95 -0.42
N VAL A 52 0.81 -8.00 0.44
CA VAL A 52 -0.14 -6.93 0.10
C VAL A 52 0.50 -5.58 0.44
N ILE A 53 0.38 -4.65 -0.49
CA ILE A 53 0.89 -3.29 -0.30
C ILE A 53 -0.29 -2.32 -0.31
N PHE A 54 -0.36 -1.45 0.71
CA PHE A 54 -1.41 -0.45 0.83
C PHE A 54 -0.81 0.94 0.66
N GLY A 55 -1.47 1.78 -0.13
CA GLY A 55 -1.01 3.14 -0.36
C GLY A 55 -2.14 4.16 -0.29
N SER A 56 -1.85 5.33 0.27
CA SER A 56 -2.82 6.40 0.45
C SER A 56 -2.16 7.77 0.37
N PRO A 57 -2.88 8.79 -0.13
CA PRO A 57 -2.46 10.16 0.13
C PRO A 57 -2.74 10.50 1.59
N THR A 58 -2.07 11.53 2.10
CA THR A 58 -2.22 12.00 3.47
C THR A 58 -3.32 13.07 3.56
N ARG A 59 -4.26 12.89 4.49
CA ARG A 59 -5.33 13.84 4.80
C ARG A 59 -5.37 14.00 6.32
N TYR A 60 -5.05 15.22 6.81
CA TYR A 60 -5.03 15.50 8.25
C TYR A 60 -4.19 14.49 9.02
N ALA A 61 -2.97 14.23 8.53
CA ALA A 61 -2.01 13.28 9.12
C ALA A 61 -2.54 11.83 9.21
N ASP A 62 -3.50 11.47 8.37
CA ASP A 62 -4.08 10.12 8.33
C ASP A 62 -4.30 9.67 6.89
N ALA A 63 -4.59 8.40 6.71
CA ALA A 63 -5.04 7.86 5.44
C ALA A 63 -6.40 8.45 5.08
N THR A 64 -6.79 8.38 3.81
CA THR A 64 -8.09 8.87 3.38
C THR A 64 -9.21 8.13 4.09
N ASN A 65 -10.39 8.77 4.19
CA ASN A 65 -11.58 8.14 4.75
C ASN A 65 -11.90 6.84 4.00
N GLU A 66 -11.77 6.86 2.67
CA GLU A 66 -12.06 5.70 1.82
C GLU A 66 -11.13 4.53 2.13
N MET A 67 -9.86 4.79 2.32
CA MET A 67 -8.91 3.73 2.69
C MET A 67 -9.23 3.19 4.09
N ARG A 68 -9.50 4.07 5.05
CA ARG A 68 -9.84 3.66 6.41
C ARG A 68 -11.14 2.86 6.46
N ASP A 69 -12.15 3.28 5.72
CA ASP A 69 -13.43 2.58 5.63
C ASP A 69 -13.25 1.18 5.02
N PHE A 70 -12.43 1.08 3.98
CA PHE A 70 -12.09 -0.19 3.37
C PHE A 70 -11.45 -1.14 4.39
N LEU A 71 -10.44 -0.65 5.12
CA LEU A 71 -9.73 -1.47 6.11
C LEU A 71 -10.63 -1.86 7.28
N THR A 72 -11.51 -0.97 7.72
CA THR A 72 -12.50 -1.27 8.77
C THR A 72 -13.45 -2.36 8.31
N HIS A 73 -13.88 -2.32 7.05
CA HIS A 73 -14.75 -3.32 6.47
C HIS A 73 -14.07 -4.70 6.47
N ILE A 74 -12.81 -4.76 6.03
CA ILE A 74 -12.03 -5.99 6.05
C ILE A 74 -11.85 -6.50 7.49
N GLU A 75 -11.56 -5.61 8.43
CA GLU A 75 -11.42 -5.97 9.85
C GLU A 75 -12.66 -6.67 10.38
N SER A 76 -13.85 -6.22 9.98
CA SER A 76 -15.11 -6.86 10.41
C SER A 76 -15.19 -8.32 9.97
N TYR A 77 -14.72 -8.65 8.76
CA TYR A 77 -14.68 -10.04 8.29
C TYR A 77 -13.63 -10.86 9.03
N VAL A 78 -12.49 -10.28 9.33
CA VAL A 78 -11.44 -10.96 10.12
C VAL A 78 -11.94 -11.28 11.52
N LYS A 79 -12.63 -10.34 12.18
CA LYS A 79 -13.20 -10.53 13.51
C LYS A 79 -14.29 -11.61 13.53
N LEU A 80 -15.04 -11.74 12.43
CA LEU A 80 -16.07 -12.78 12.29
C LEU A 80 -15.49 -14.14 11.89
N GLY A 81 -14.17 -14.25 11.73
CA GLY A 81 -13.52 -15.49 11.31
C GLY A 81 -13.69 -15.83 9.84
N LYS A 82 -14.20 -14.89 9.02
CA LYS A 82 -14.45 -15.12 7.59
C LYS A 82 -13.24 -14.86 6.71
N MET A 83 -12.23 -14.17 7.23
CA MET A 83 -10.98 -13.89 6.52
C MET A 83 -9.79 -14.10 7.46
N LYS A 84 -8.68 -14.59 6.91
CA LYS A 84 -7.46 -14.87 7.68
C LYS A 84 -6.24 -14.30 6.97
N MET A 85 -5.63 -13.27 7.59
CA MET A 85 -4.41 -12.63 7.08
C MET A 85 -3.18 -12.99 7.90
N LYS A 86 -3.35 -13.76 8.95
CA LYS A 86 -2.33 -14.01 9.97
C LYS A 86 -1.00 -14.48 9.39
N GLY A 87 0.05 -13.73 9.70
CA GLY A 87 1.41 -14.06 9.28
C GLY A 87 1.78 -13.65 7.87
N ARG A 88 0.84 -13.18 7.06
CA ARG A 88 1.15 -12.68 5.73
C ARG A 88 1.83 -11.32 5.81
N LYS A 89 2.71 -11.06 4.87
CA LYS A 89 3.48 -9.82 4.86
C LYS A 89 2.72 -8.70 4.16
N ALA A 90 2.88 -7.49 4.68
CA ALA A 90 2.33 -6.29 4.08
C ALA A 90 3.34 -5.14 4.17
N ALA A 91 3.10 -4.09 3.39
CA ALA A 91 3.89 -2.87 3.44
C ALA A 91 2.99 -1.69 3.09
N VAL A 92 3.40 -0.49 3.46
CA VAL A 92 2.61 0.71 3.20
C VAL A 92 3.44 1.80 2.54
N PHE A 93 2.79 2.62 1.71
CA PHE A 93 3.39 3.81 1.11
C PHE A 93 2.40 4.97 1.13
N GLY A 94 2.92 6.17 0.98
CA GLY A 94 2.05 7.34 0.99
C GLY A 94 2.63 8.54 0.28
N SER A 95 1.74 9.45 -0.13
CA SER A 95 2.08 10.76 -0.65
C SER A 95 1.53 11.84 0.28
N TYR A 96 2.13 13.01 0.29
CA TYR A 96 1.67 14.13 1.12
C TYR A 96 1.93 15.47 0.42
N GLY A 97 1.14 16.48 0.77
CA GLY A 97 1.29 17.84 0.23
C GLY A 97 2.22 18.71 1.06
N TYR A 98 1.90 18.89 2.34
CA TYR A 98 2.62 19.79 3.24
C TYR A 98 3.19 19.11 4.48
N ASP A 99 2.33 18.43 5.24
CA ASP A 99 2.70 17.83 6.51
C ASP A 99 1.96 16.51 6.71
N GLY A 100 2.18 15.88 7.86
CA GLY A 100 1.56 14.63 8.20
C GLY A 100 2.28 13.40 7.67
N ALA A 101 3.36 13.60 6.92
CA ALA A 101 4.21 12.51 6.47
C ALA A 101 4.79 11.76 7.68
N TRP A 102 4.99 10.46 7.49
CA TRP A 102 5.45 9.53 8.52
C TRP A 102 4.40 9.25 9.60
N VAL A 103 3.60 10.26 9.99
CA VAL A 103 2.47 10.07 10.92
C VAL A 103 1.37 9.26 10.24
N MET A 104 1.00 9.63 9.01
CA MET A 104 0.01 8.90 8.24
C MET A 104 0.42 7.44 8.04
N GLU A 105 1.66 7.23 7.60
CA GLU A 105 2.16 5.88 7.31
C GLU A 105 2.21 5.02 8.56
N GLU A 106 2.58 5.58 9.71
CA GLU A 106 2.55 4.84 10.98
C GLU A 106 1.13 4.46 11.37
N ARG A 107 0.16 5.35 11.16
CA ARG A 107 -1.25 5.05 11.40
C ARG A 107 -1.76 3.96 10.45
N LEU A 108 -1.42 4.07 9.17
CA LEU A 108 -1.81 3.08 8.17
C LEU A 108 -1.21 1.70 8.50
N LYS A 109 0.05 1.65 8.93
CA LYS A 109 0.65 0.40 9.39
C LYS A 109 -0.15 -0.21 10.53
N GLY A 110 -0.56 0.60 11.51
CA GLY A 110 -1.38 0.14 12.63
C GLY A 110 -2.71 -0.46 12.17
N TYR A 111 -3.38 0.19 11.23
CA TYR A 111 -4.64 -0.33 10.69
C TYR A 111 -4.45 -1.67 9.98
N VAL A 112 -3.36 -1.81 9.23
CA VAL A 112 -3.03 -3.04 8.50
C VAL A 112 -2.62 -4.16 9.46
N GLU A 113 -1.84 -3.83 10.49
CA GLU A 113 -1.46 -4.79 11.54
C GLU A 113 -2.69 -5.33 12.27
N ALA A 114 -3.71 -4.49 12.48
CA ALA A 114 -4.96 -4.90 13.12
C ALA A 114 -5.71 -5.99 12.34
N LEU A 115 -5.42 -6.13 11.04
CA LEU A 115 -6.00 -7.19 10.21
C LEU A 115 -5.26 -8.52 10.35
N GLY A 116 -4.10 -8.53 11.02
CA GLY A 116 -3.29 -9.71 11.21
C GLY A 116 -2.05 -9.79 10.32
N TYR A 117 -1.79 -8.78 9.51
CA TYR A 117 -0.58 -8.73 8.67
C TYR A 117 0.66 -8.43 9.49
N LYS A 118 1.77 -8.96 9.02
CA LYS A 118 3.10 -8.59 9.50
C LYS A 118 3.63 -7.48 8.58
N VAL A 119 3.61 -6.24 9.07
CA VAL A 119 3.93 -5.07 8.24
C VAL A 119 5.42 -4.78 8.25
N ALA A 120 5.98 -4.57 7.06
CA ALA A 120 7.38 -4.20 6.90
C ALA A 120 7.66 -2.84 7.58
N PRO A 121 8.79 -2.71 8.29
CA PRO A 121 9.09 -1.46 9.02
C PRO A 121 9.36 -0.27 8.11
N LYS A 122 9.95 -0.50 6.93
CA LYS A 122 10.30 0.57 6.01
C LYS A 122 9.11 0.96 5.14
N VAL A 123 8.75 2.25 5.17
CA VAL A 123 7.68 2.82 4.35
C VAL A 123 8.28 3.60 3.18
N CYS A 124 7.48 3.82 2.12
CA CYS A 124 7.86 4.68 1.01
C CYS A 124 7.00 5.93 1.08
N VAL A 125 7.63 7.08 1.28
CA VAL A 125 6.92 8.36 1.44
C VAL A 125 7.47 9.37 0.44
N LYS A 126 6.58 10.03 -0.31
CA LYS A 126 6.96 11.06 -1.28
C LYS A 126 6.07 12.29 -1.14
N VAL A 127 6.67 13.47 -1.22
CA VAL A 127 5.92 14.72 -1.25
C VAL A 127 5.39 14.97 -2.67
N ASP A 128 4.19 15.52 -2.77
CA ASP A 128 3.55 15.78 -4.07
C ASP A 128 4.43 16.64 -4.98
N TYR A 129 5.13 17.61 -4.42
CA TYR A 129 6.03 18.49 -5.16
C TYR A 129 7.14 17.72 -5.88
N GLU A 130 7.78 16.73 -5.22
CA GLU A 130 8.84 15.94 -5.86
C GLU A 130 8.30 14.99 -6.92
N ILE A 131 7.09 14.47 -6.74
CA ILE A 131 6.44 13.64 -7.75
C ILE A 131 6.17 14.45 -9.02
N LYS A 132 5.85 15.73 -8.87
CA LYS A 132 5.61 16.65 -10.00
C LYS A 132 6.89 17.10 -10.66
N THR A 133 7.89 17.53 -9.88
CA THR A 133 9.06 18.24 -10.39
C THR A 133 10.29 17.37 -10.53
N LYS A 134 10.39 16.28 -9.77
CA LYS A 134 11.49 15.31 -9.79
C LYS A 134 10.92 13.90 -9.95
N GLN A 135 9.97 13.75 -10.85
CA GLN A 135 9.20 12.52 -11.02
C GLN A 135 10.08 11.30 -11.25
N LYS A 136 11.07 11.41 -12.13
CA LYS A 136 11.95 10.29 -12.46
C LYS A 136 12.66 9.74 -11.22
N GLU A 137 13.20 10.62 -10.40
CA GLU A 137 13.91 10.23 -9.17
C GLU A 137 12.96 9.68 -8.11
N ALA A 138 11.83 10.37 -7.88
CA ALA A 138 10.85 9.96 -6.89
C ALA A 138 10.26 8.58 -7.23
N LEU A 139 9.92 8.34 -8.48
CA LEU A 139 9.35 7.06 -8.89
C LEU A 139 10.40 5.95 -8.95
N ALA A 140 11.67 6.28 -9.22
CA ALA A 140 12.76 5.31 -9.14
C ALA A 140 12.91 4.77 -7.71
N ASP A 141 12.78 5.65 -6.70
CA ASP A 141 12.81 5.24 -5.29
C ASP A 141 11.64 4.30 -4.95
N CYS A 142 10.44 4.62 -5.45
CA CYS A 142 9.27 3.79 -5.26
C CYS A 142 9.46 2.40 -5.89
N LYS A 143 10.04 2.37 -7.08
CA LYS A 143 10.34 1.13 -7.80
C LYS A 143 11.32 0.26 -7.01
N THR A 144 12.40 0.85 -6.51
CA THR A 144 13.39 0.16 -5.68
C THR A 144 12.73 -0.41 -4.42
N TRP A 145 11.90 0.39 -3.76
CA TRP A 145 11.20 -0.02 -2.56
C TRP A 145 10.26 -1.22 -2.83
N GLY A 146 9.51 -1.17 -3.93
CA GLY A 146 8.64 -2.29 -4.33
C GLY A 146 9.41 -3.56 -4.62
N LYS A 147 10.54 -3.42 -5.30
CA LYS A 147 11.44 -4.54 -5.59
C LYS A 147 11.99 -5.17 -4.31
N ASP A 148 12.41 -4.34 -3.36
CA ASP A 148 12.95 -4.80 -2.08
C ASP A 148 11.89 -5.54 -1.26
N PHE A 149 10.66 -5.02 -1.23
CA PHE A 149 9.57 -5.71 -0.55
C PHE A 149 9.32 -7.09 -1.16
N ALA A 150 9.23 -7.16 -2.49
CA ALA A 150 8.99 -8.43 -3.17
C ALA A 150 10.07 -9.47 -2.84
N LYS A 151 11.32 -9.04 -2.72
CA LYS A 151 12.43 -9.94 -2.34
C LYS A 151 12.25 -10.53 -0.94
N THR A 152 11.55 -9.85 -0.04
CA THR A 152 11.30 -10.37 1.31
C THR A 152 10.31 -11.53 1.31
N LEU A 153 9.58 -11.74 0.21
CA LEU A 153 8.59 -12.81 0.09
C LEU A 153 9.17 -14.12 -0.43
N LYS A 154 10.41 -14.09 -0.86
CA LYS A 154 11.09 -15.28 -1.38
C LYS A 154 11.60 -16.21 -0.28
#